data_672cb15510ee4a9d8e95d12ec0d61c51
#
_entry.id   672cb15510ee4a9d8e95d12ec0d61c51
#
_cell.length_a   1.000
_cell.length_b   1.000
_cell.length_c   1.000
_cell.angle_alpha   90.00
_cell.angle_beta   90.00
_cell.angle_gamma   90.00
#
_symmetry.space_group_name_H-M   'P 1'
#
loop_
_entity.id
_entity.type
_entity.pdbx_description
1 polymer ?
#
loop_
_entity_poly.entity_id
_entity_poly.type
_entity_poly.pdbx_seq_one_letter_code
_entity_poly.pdbx_strand_id
1 'polypeptide(L)'
;MTSEDADQQKPGTSAVVGLFAYCALAAMTRLAKDGDQAPNTQAHVDLARLADSGYRRFCDLDSYATERGFSIVEAAGQYAGLFDELDQRTRPSNWWERCVKSYVIFSVFGDVLQELSDRHQVFADEFNVWDLGQGAWVVKNLAPLTDQDDQLVARLSLWARRVAGETFGLARATLFTYPELAVDPETADAIIESATRRYRERLLEVNLKP
;
A
#
# COMPACT_ATOMS: atom_id res chain seq x y z
N MET A 1 3.70 -41.65 -18.56
CA MET A 1 3.96 -40.96 -17.28
C MET A 1 3.58 -39.53 -17.51
N THR A 2 2.32 -39.27 -17.18
CA THR A 2 1.65 -38.01 -17.39
C THR A 2 2.13 -37.00 -16.37
N SER A 3 2.59 -35.85 -16.87
CA SER A 3 2.99 -34.67 -16.11
C SER A 3 1.75 -34.02 -15.45
N GLU A 4 1.21 -34.66 -14.41
CA GLU A 4 0.07 -34.22 -13.60
C GLU A 4 0.49 -33.90 -12.17
N ASP A 5 1.75 -33.53 -11.95
CA ASP A 5 2.13 -32.85 -10.72
C ASP A 5 1.93 -31.33 -10.94
N ALA A 6 0.65 -31.01 -11.11
CA ALA A 6 0.15 -29.64 -11.08
C ALA A 6 0.56 -28.99 -9.76
N ASP A 7 1.18 -27.87 -9.92
CA ASP A 7 1.10 -26.62 -9.15
C ASP A 7 0.14 -26.73 -7.93
N GLN A 8 0.55 -27.51 -6.92
CA GLN A 8 -0.11 -27.45 -5.62
C GLN A 8 0.13 -26.02 -5.11
N GLN A 9 -0.91 -25.22 -5.22
CA GLN A 9 -0.97 -23.84 -4.70
C GLN A 9 -0.27 -23.80 -3.34
N LYS A 10 0.87 -23.12 -3.26
CA LYS A 10 1.61 -22.98 -2.00
C LYS A 10 0.64 -22.46 -0.94
N PRO A 11 0.65 -23.03 0.28
CA PRO A 11 -0.17 -22.50 1.36
C PRO A 11 0.04 -20.98 1.50
N GLY A 12 -1.06 -20.22 1.61
CA GLY A 12 -1.00 -18.76 1.74
C GLY A 12 -1.08 -17.96 0.43
N THR A 13 -0.93 -18.58 -0.74
CA THR A 13 -0.99 -17.83 -2.01
C THR A 13 -2.30 -17.04 -2.16
N SER A 14 -3.45 -17.65 -1.94
CA SER A 14 -4.74 -16.97 -2.03
C SER A 14 -4.91 -15.85 -1.00
N ALA A 15 -4.39 -16.03 0.23
CA ALA A 15 -4.41 -14.99 1.25
C ALA A 15 -3.55 -13.79 0.86
N VAL A 16 -2.32 -14.03 0.39
CA VAL A 16 -1.42 -12.98 -0.08
C VAL A 16 -2.03 -12.24 -1.26
N VAL A 17 -2.50 -12.94 -2.29
CA VAL A 17 -3.15 -12.34 -3.47
C VAL A 17 -4.43 -11.58 -3.08
N GLY A 18 -5.21 -12.10 -2.14
CA GLY A 18 -6.39 -11.43 -1.59
C GLY A 18 -6.07 -10.11 -0.89
N LEU A 19 -5.00 -10.07 -0.08
CA LEU A 19 -4.53 -8.84 0.54
C LEU A 19 -4.09 -7.82 -0.51
N PHE A 20 -3.34 -8.25 -1.53
CA PHE A 20 -2.94 -7.40 -2.65
C PHE A 20 -4.14 -6.79 -3.37
N ALA A 21 -5.13 -7.63 -3.70
CA ALA A 21 -6.34 -7.19 -4.38
C ALA A 21 -7.15 -6.19 -3.56
N TYR A 22 -7.30 -6.45 -2.25
CA TYR A 22 -7.97 -5.51 -1.36
C TYR A 22 -7.22 -4.18 -1.26
N CYS A 23 -5.91 -4.21 -1.12
CA CYS A 23 -5.08 -3.00 -1.10
C CYS A 23 -5.17 -2.22 -2.42
N ALA A 24 -5.21 -2.90 -3.58
CA ALA A 24 -5.38 -2.26 -4.89
C ALA A 24 -6.71 -1.52 -4.99
N LEU A 25 -7.82 -2.14 -4.58
CA LEU A 25 -9.14 -1.50 -4.52
C LEU A 25 -9.19 -0.35 -3.51
N ALA A 26 -8.55 -0.52 -2.36
CA ALA A 26 -8.46 0.52 -1.35
C ALA A 26 -7.67 1.74 -1.86
N ALA A 27 -6.56 1.52 -2.58
CA ALA A 27 -5.78 2.57 -3.21
C ALA A 27 -6.59 3.31 -4.29
N MET A 28 -7.25 2.57 -5.20
CA MET A 28 -8.15 3.15 -6.20
C MET A 28 -9.19 4.08 -5.56
N THR A 29 -9.90 3.58 -4.55
CA THR A 29 -10.96 4.35 -3.89
C THR A 29 -10.42 5.62 -3.20
N ARG A 30 -9.26 5.53 -2.54
CA ARG A 30 -8.65 6.67 -1.84
C ARG A 30 -8.11 7.71 -2.81
N LEU A 31 -7.41 7.29 -3.85
CA LEU A 31 -6.88 8.19 -4.86
C LEU A 31 -8.00 8.92 -5.62
N ALA A 32 -9.11 8.24 -5.91
CA ALA A 32 -10.28 8.87 -6.51
C ALA A 32 -10.92 9.92 -5.58
N LYS A 33 -11.08 9.60 -4.27
CA LYS A 33 -11.57 10.55 -3.26
C LYS A 33 -10.61 11.71 -3.03
N ASP A 34 -9.31 11.47 -3.10
CA ASP A 34 -8.30 12.51 -2.99
C ASP A 34 -8.34 13.42 -4.23
N GLY A 35 -8.58 12.85 -5.42
CA GLY A 35 -8.81 13.60 -6.64
C GLY A 35 -9.99 14.56 -6.57
N ASP A 36 -11.11 14.13 -6.01
CA ASP A 36 -12.30 14.98 -5.78
C ASP A 36 -12.00 16.19 -4.87
N GLN A 37 -11.04 16.07 -3.96
CA GLN A 37 -10.62 17.13 -3.05
C GLN A 37 -9.41 17.93 -3.55
N ALA A 38 -8.97 17.69 -4.78
CA ALA A 38 -7.77 18.31 -5.34
C ALA A 38 -7.94 19.84 -5.52
N PRO A 39 -6.88 20.64 -5.27
CA PRO A 39 -6.98 22.11 -5.34
C PRO A 39 -7.12 22.65 -6.77
N ASN A 40 -6.88 21.83 -7.78
CA ASN A 40 -7.00 22.19 -9.19
C ASN A 40 -7.27 20.96 -10.06
N THR A 41 -7.74 21.20 -11.28
CA THR A 41 -8.10 20.13 -12.23
C THR A 41 -6.91 19.27 -12.64
N GLN A 42 -5.69 19.80 -12.70
CA GLN A 42 -4.52 19.00 -13.05
C GLN A 42 -4.24 17.93 -12.00
N ALA A 43 -4.23 18.30 -10.73
CA ALA A 43 -4.07 17.34 -9.63
C ALA A 43 -5.22 16.31 -9.61
N HIS A 44 -6.46 16.74 -9.88
CA HIS A 44 -7.60 15.82 -10.02
C HIS A 44 -7.36 14.78 -11.13
N VAL A 45 -6.97 15.22 -12.32
CA VAL A 45 -6.69 14.32 -13.46
C VAL A 45 -5.55 13.35 -13.13
N ASP A 46 -4.49 13.84 -12.49
CA ASP A 46 -3.35 13.00 -12.13
C ASP A 46 -3.76 11.91 -11.14
N LEU A 47 -4.53 12.27 -10.10
CA LEU A 47 -5.01 11.31 -9.10
C LEU A 47 -6.05 10.34 -9.68
N ALA A 48 -6.88 10.78 -10.63
CA ALA A 48 -7.79 9.89 -11.35
C ALA A 48 -7.03 8.82 -12.16
N ARG A 49 -5.91 9.19 -12.81
CA ARG A 49 -5.03 8.24 -13.50
C ARG A 49 -4.37 7.25 -12.54
N LEU A 50 -3.92 7.72 -11.39
CA LEU A 50 -3.36 6.85 -10.36
C LEU A 50 -4.42 5.90 -9.77
N ALA A 51 -5.67 6.35 -9.63
CA ALA A 51 -6.78 5.50 -9.24
C ALA A 51 -7.08 4.42 -10.30
N ASP A 52 -7.06 4.76 -11.59
CA ASP A 52 -7.18 3.80 -12.69
C ASP A 52 -6.05 2.75 -12.64
N SER A 53 -4.82 3.16 -12.34
CA SER A 53 -3.71 2.22 -12.15
C SER A 53 -3.98 1.22 -11.02
N GLY A 54 -4.61 1.65 -9.92
CA GLY A 54 -5.04 0.76 -8.85
C GLY A 54 -6.07 -0.27 -9.29
N TYR A 55 -7.06 0.15 -10.10
CA TYR A 55 -8.06 -0.77 -10.64
C TYR A 55 -7.46 -1.76 -11.66
N ARG A 56 -6.58 -1.31 -12.54
CA ARG A 56 -5.86 -2.21 -13.46
C ARG A 56 -5.08 -3.27 -12.71
N ARG A 57 -4.41 -2.88 -11.62
CA ARG A 57 -3.71 -3.85 -10.78
C ARG A 57 -4.66 -4.89 -10.18
N PHE A 58 -5.85 -4.49 -9.77
CA PHE A 58 -6.87 -5.44 -9.33
C PHE A 58 -7.26 -6.41 -10.46
N CYS A 59 -7.44 -5.94 -11.69
CA CYS A 59 -7.75 -6.80 -12.84
C CYS A 59 -6.63 -7.81 -13.14
N ASP A 60 -5.36 -7.39 -13.03
CA ASP A 60 -4.21 -8.30 -13.19
C ASP A 60 -4.23 -9.41 -12.14
N LEU A 61 -4.55 -9.05 -10.88
CA LEU A 61 -4.67 -10.00 -9.77
C LEU A 61 -5.86 -10.95 -9.94
N ASP A 62 -6.97 -10.48 -10.50
CA ASP A 62 -8.15 -11.30 -10.82
C ASP A 62 -7.83 -12.33 -11.91
N SER A 63 -7.11 -11.92 -12.95
CA SER A 63 -6.62 -12.83 -13.99
C SER A 63 -5.68 -13.89 -13.39
N TYR A 64 -4.74 -13.48 -12.55
CA TYR A 64 -3.84 -14.39 -11.84
C TYR A 64 -4.57 -15.41 -10.95
N ALA A 65 -5.60 -14.97 -10.22
CA ALA A 65 -6.42 -15.84 -9.37
C ALA A 65 -7.24 -16.83 -10.21
N THR A 66 -7.82 -16.35 -11.32
CA THR A 66 -8.59 -17.19 -12.26
C THR A 66 -7.74 -18.31 -12.86
N GLU A 67 -6.53 -18.00 -13.31
CA GLU A 67 -5.58 -18.99 -13.83
C GLU A 67 -5.22 -20.08 -12.81
N ARG A 68 -5.30 -19.76 -11.53
CA ARG A 68 -4.99 -20.67 -10.39
C ARG A 68 -6.22 -21.26 -9.72
N GLY A 69 -7.42 -20.99 -10.28
CA GLY A 69 -8.65 -21.66 -9.87
C GLY A 69 -9.24 -21.19 -8.54
N PHE A 70 -8.96 -19.94 -8.10
CA PHE A 70 -9.59 -19.37 -6.90
C PHE A 70 -10.27 -18.02 -7.18
N SER A 71 -11.25 -17.67 -6.34
CA SER A 71 -12.01 -16.43 -6.43
C SER A 71 -11.25 -15.27 -5.79
N ILE A 72 -10.89 -14.25 -6.58
CA ILE A 72 -10.26 -13.03 -6.07
C ILE A 72 -11.21 -12.26 -5.15
N VAL A 73 -12.51 -12.30 -5.41
CA VAL A 73 -13.53 -11.60 -4.61
C VAL A 73 -13.61 -12.20 -3.21
N GLU A 74 -13.60 -13.53 -3.10
CA GLU A 74 -13.60 -14.22 -1.81
C GLU A 74 -12.27 -13.99 -1.07
N ALA A 75 -11.14 -14.10 -1.76
CA ALA A 75 -9.83 -13.87 -1.17
C ALA A 75 -9.66 -12.43 -0.67
N ALA A 76 -10.04 -11.41 -1.45
CA ALA A 76 -10.00 -10.01 -1.04
C ALA A 76 -11.03 -9.68 0.06
N GLY A 77 -12.19 -10.34 0.03
CA GLY A 77 -13.27 -10.14 0.99
C GLY A 77 -12.88 -10.41 2.44
N GLN A 78 -11.88 -11.27 2.68
CA GLN A 78 -11.34 -11.53 4.01
C GLN A 78 -10.74 -10.30 4.68
N TYR A 79 -10.31 -9.30 3.88
CA TYR A 79 -9.70 -8.05 4.35
C TYR A 79 -10.67 -6.86 4.33
N ALA A 80 -11.97 -7.13 4.14
CA ALA A 80 -12.98 -6.06 4.11
C ALA A 80 -12.93 -5.22 5.41
N GLY A 81 -12.86 -3.89 5.26
CA GLY A 81 -12.77 -2.97 6.39
C GLY A 81 -11.37 -2.80 7.01
N LEU A 82 -10.34 -3.46 6.48
CA LEU A 82 -8.96 -3.42 7.01
C LEU A 82 -8.47 -2.02 7.35
N PHE A 83 -8.81 -1.02 6.54
CA PHE A 83 -8.33 0.36 6.72
C PHE A 83 -9.30 1.28 7.45
N ASP A 84 -10.46 0.82 7.90
CA ASP A 84 -11.53 1.70 8.42
C ASP A 84 -11.12 2.44 9.70
N GLU A 85 -10.51 1.76 10.66
CA GLU A 85 -10.01 2.41 11.88
C GLU A 85 -8.85 3.35 11.59
N LEU A 86 -7.92 2.96 10.70
CA LEU A 86 -6.82 3.82 10.27
C LEU A 86 -7.36 5.13 9.68
N ASP A 87 -8.37 5.04 8.81
CA ASP A 87 -9.01 6.21 8.20
C ASP A 87 -9.70 7.10 9.23
N GLN A 88 -10.35 6.52 10.24
CA GLN A 88 -10.97 7.29 11.32
C GLN A 88 -9.95 8.03 12.19
N ARG A 89 -8.81 7.38 12.52
CA ARG A 89 -7.77 7.93 13.39
C ARG A 89 -6.86 8.93 12.69
N THR A 90 -6.79 8.88 11.35
CA THR A 90 -5.92 9.72 10.53
C THR A 90 -6.70 10.57 9.53
N ARG A 91 -7.69 11.35 10.03
CA ARG A 91 -8.44 12.29 9.18
C ARG A 91 -7.58 13.51 8.87
N PRO A 92 -7.27 13.78 7.59
CA PRO A 92 -6.48 14.94 7.23
C PRO A 92 -7.32 16.22 7.33
N SER A 93 -6.72 17.32 7.77
CA SER A 93 -7.35 18.63 7.90
C SER A 93 -7.18 19.50 6.65
N ASN A 94 -6.23 19.18 5.79
CA ASN A 94 -5.92 19.94 4.60
C ASN A 94 -5.36 19.03 3.48
N TRP A 95 -5.13 19.64 2.31
CA TRP A 95 -4.66 18.94 1.11
C TRP A 95 -3.32 18.22 1.32
N TRP A 96 -2.33 18.90 1.92
CA TRP A 96 -0.99 18.30 2.06
C TRP A 96 -0.96 17.18 3.11
N GLU A 97 -1.73 17.30 4.18
CA GLU A 97 -1.93 16.19 5.12
C GLU A 97 -2.57 14.98 4.44
N ARG A 98 -3.50 15.20 3.50
CA ARG A 98 -4.11 14.14 2.68
C ARG A 98 -3.07 13.45 1.80
N CYS A 99 -2.26 14.22 1.07
CA CYS A 99 -1.19 13.70 0.23
C CYS A 99 -0.16 12.90 1.02
N VAL A 100 0.29 13.42 2.18
CA VAL A 100 1.24 12.74 3.08
C VAL A 100 0.61 11.46 3.64
N LYS A 101 -0.67 11.47 4.00
CA LYS A 101 -1.36 10.26 4.46
C LYS A 101 -1.33 9.16 3.40
N SER A 102 -1.74 9.45 2.19
CA SER A 102 -1.74 8.48 1.08
C SER A 102 -0.31 8.02 0.76
N TYR A 103 0.67 8.94 0.78
CA TYR A 103 2.08 8.62 0.59
C TYR A 103 2.59 7.61 1.63
N VAL A 104 2.32 7.84 2.91
CA VAL A 104 2.77 6.96 4.00
C VAL A 104 2.07 5.60 3.95
N ILE A 105 0.72 5.59 3.85
CA ILE A 105 -0.04 4.32 3.86
C ILE A 105 0.39 3.43 2.70
N PHE A 106 0.40 3.97 1.47
CA PHE A 106 0.68 3.17 0.29
C PHE A 106 2.14 2.72 0.23
N SER A 107 3.09 3.55 0.69
CA SER A 107 4.48 3.12 0.72
C SER A 107 4.75 2.05 1.78
N VAL A 108 4.20 2.17 2.98
CA VAL A 108 4.38 1.15 4.04
C VAL A 108 3.71 -0.17 3.66
N PHE A 109 2.45 -0.14 3.20
CA PHE A 109 1.78 -1.36 2.74
C PHE A 109 2.45 -1.92 1.47
N GLY A 110 2.94 -1.06 0.57
CA GLY A 110 3.72 -1.49 -0.59
C GLY A 110 4.96 -2.29 -0.21
N ASP A 111 5.70 -1.84 0.80
CA ASP A 111 6.87 -2.57 1.31
C ASP A 111 6.47 -3.91 1.94
N VAL A 112 5.40 -3.94 2.74
CA VAL A 112 4.90 -5.18 3.34
C VAL A 112 4.46 -6.18 2.26
N LEU A 113 3.72 -5.70 1.25
CA LEU A 113 3.27 -6.53 0.14
C LEU A 113 4.46 -7.07 -0.68
N GLN A 114 5.50 -6.25 -0.92
CA GLN A 114 6.70 -6.70 -1.62
C GLN A 114 7.41 -7.81 -0.85
N GLU A 115 7.60 -7.67 0.45
CA GLU A 115 8.21 -8.69 1.29
C GLU A 115 7.37 -10.00 1.31
N LEU A 116 6.04 -9.89 1.32
CA LEU A 116 5.15 -11.06 1.22
C LEU A 116 5.24 -11.70 -0.17
N SER A 117 5.29 -10.90 -1.24
CA SER A 117 5.49 -11.36 -2.62
C SER A 117 6.75 -12.21 -2.74
N ASP A 118 7.86 -11.67 -2.26
CA ASP A 118 9.18 -12.31 -2.34
C ASP A 118 9.20 -13.64 -1.56
N ARG A 119 8.60 -13.65 -0.36
CA ARG A 119 8.56 -14.83 0.51
C ARG A 119 7.66 -15.94 -0.02
N HIS A 120 6.50 -15.58 -0.52
CA HIS A 120 5.54 -16.54 -1.09
C HIS A 120 5.82 -16.86 -2.56
N GLN A 121 6.80 -16.18 -3.20
CA GLN A 121 7.11 -16.29 -4.62
C GLN A 121 5.87 -16.06 -5.50
N VAL A 122 5.03 -15.12 -5.07
CA VAL A 122 3.86 -14.65 -5.79
C VAL A 122 4.28 -13.41 -6.56
N PHE A 123 4.19 -13.42 -7.88
CA PHE A 123 4.61 -12.33 -8.77
C PHE A 123 6.12 -12.02 -8.78
N ALA A 124 6.98 -12.98 -8.41
CA ALA A 124 8.41 -12.75 -8.21
C ALA A 124 9.16 -12.19 -9.45
N ASP A 125 8.67 -12.44 -10.67
CA ASP A 125 9.33 -12.04 -11.90
C ASP A 125 8.56 -11.00 -12.74
N GLU A 126 7.31 -10.68 -12.42
CA GLU A 126 6.44 -9.96 -13.35
C GLU A 126 5.94 -8.59 -12.84
N PHE A 127 6.04 -8.32 -11.53
CA PHE A 127 5.39 -7.16 -10.94
C PHE A 127 6.26 -6.46 -9.88
N ASN A 128 6.55 -5.19 -10.10
CA ASN A 128 6.63 -4.25 -8.99
C ASN A 128 5.18 -3.97 -8.55
N VAL A 129 4.66 -4.89 -7.76
CA VAL A 129 3.23 -5.09 -7.53
C VAL A 129 2.53 -3.85 -6.99
N TRP A 130 3.28 -2.92 -6.43
CA TRP A 130 2.66 -1.87 -5.64
C TRP A 130 3.01 -0.44 -6.07
N ASP A 131 3.87 -0.23 -7.04
CA ASP A 131 4.13 1.11 -7.54
C ASP A 131 3.01 1.55 -8.50
N LEU A 132 2.05 2.29 -7.97
CA LEU A 132 1.01 2.96 -8.76
C LEU A 132 1.45 4.33 -9.27
N GLY A 133 2.70 4.75 -8.99
CA GLY A 133 3.21 6.08 -9.32
C GLY A 133 2.84 7.19 -8.32
N GLN A 134 2.06 6.86 -7.26
CA GLN A 134 1.62 7.86 -6.27
C GLN A 134 2.78 8.45 -5.47
N GLY A 135 3.81 7.65 -5.18
CA GLY A 135 5.02 8.11 -4.49
C GLY A 135 5.73 9.20 -5.28
N ALA A 136 6.05 8.92 -6.54
CA ALA A 136 6.69 9.88 -7.45
C ALA A 136 5.83 11.15 -7.64
N TRP A 137 4.50 11.00 -7.72
CA TRP A 137 3.60 12.15 -7.82
C TRP A 137 3.68 13.04 -6.57
N VAL A 138 3.70 12.47 -5.36
CA VAL A 138 3.82 13.23 -4.11
C VAL A 138 5.18 13.91 -4.01
N VAL A 139 6.27 13.22 -4.29
CA VAL A 139 7.61 13.81 -4.30
C VAL A 139 7.67 15.00 -5.24
N LYS A 140 7.22 14.85 -6.48
CA LYS A 140 7.20 15.93 -7.49
C LYS A 140 6.43 17.18 -7.03
N ASN A 141 5.31 17.01 -6.32
CA ASN A 141 4.43 18.11 -5.96
C ASN A 141 4.70 18.68 -4.56
N LEU A 142 5.22 17.90 -3.62
CA LEU A 142 5.43 18.31 -2.23
C LEU A 142 6.87 18.77 -1.95
N ALA A 143 7.91 18.10 -2.48
CA ALA A 143 9.29 18.42 -2.18
C ALA A 143 9.65 19.89 -2.48
N PRO A 144 9.22 20.50 -3.61
CA PRO A 144 9.52 21.91 -3.86
C PRO A 144 8.91 22.89 -2.84
N LEU A 145 7.85 22.51 -2.14
CA LEU A 145 7.20 23.32 -1.11
C LEU A 145 7.89 23.16 0.23
N THR A 146 8.27 21.95 0.58
CA THR A 146 9.00 21.64 1.81
C THR A 146 10.44 22.15 1.78
N ASP A 147 11.04 22.32 0.60
CA ASP A 147 12.34 23.00 0.43
C ASP A 147 12.31 24.47 0.86
N GLN A 148 11.14 25.11 0.87
CA GLN A 148 10.99 26.55 1.07
C GLN A 148 10.24 26.92 2.36
N ASP A 149 9.66 25.96 3.08
CA ASP A 149 8.81 26.23 4.24
C ASP A 149 9.07 25.26 5.40
N ASP A 150 9.94 25.67 6.33
CA ASP A 150 10.28 24.92 7.55
C ASP A 150 9.06 24.67 8.46
N GLN A 151 8.06 25.55 8.45
CA GLN A 151 6.84 25.35 9.24
C GLN A 151 5.98 24.25 8.64
N LEU A 152 5.88 24.21 7.30
CA LEU A 152 5.23 23.13 6.59
C LEU A 152 5.93 21.80 6.88
N VAL A 153 7.27 21.76 6.80
CA VAL A 153 8.08 20.58 7.14
C VAL A 153 7.78 20.10 8.56
N ALA A 154 7.82 21.00 9.55
CA ALA A 154 7.58 20.62 10.95
C ALA A 154 6.18 20.00 11.14
N ARG A 155 5.15 20.65 10.61
CA ARG A 155 3.75 20.22 10.69
C ARG A 155 3.53 18.88 10.00
N LEU A 156 3.99 18.74 8.74
CA LEU A 156 3.80 17.52 7.97
C LEU A 156 4.65 16.35 8.50
N SER A 157 5.82 16.62 9.11
CA SER A 157 6.61 15.57 9.78
C SER A 157 5.87 15.00 11.00
N LEU A 158 5.23 15.85 11.81
CA LEU A 158 4.39 15.40 12.93
C LEU A 158 3.21 14.57 12.45
N TRP A 159 2.58 15.01 11.37
CA TRP A 159 1.46 14.30 10.75
C TRP A 159 1.90 12.95 10.18
N ALA A 160 3.02 12.91 9.43
CA ALA A 160 3.57 11.68 8.87
C ALA A 160 3.88 10.64 9.94
N ARG A 161 4.49 11.04 11.08
CA ARG A 161 4.74 10.15 12.22
C ARG A 161 3.46 9.57 12.82
N ARG A 162 2.41 10.40 12.97
CA ARG A 162 1.11 9.93 13.44
C ARG A 162 0.51 8.88 12.49
N VAL A 163 0.47 9.20 11.20
CA VAL A 163 -0.04 8.26 10.17
C VAL A 163 0.79 6.98 10.15
N ALA A 164 2.12 7.09 10.22
CA ALA A 164 3.02 5.93 10.22
C ALA A 164 2.79 5.03 11.43
N GLY A 165 2.64 5.59 12.63
CA GLY A 165 2.35 4.82 13.84
C GLY A 165 1.09 3.97 13.70
N GLU A 166 0.00 4.55 13.21
CA GLU A 166 -1.25 3.83 12.95
C GLU A 166 -1.09 2.80 11.81
N THR A 167 -0.34 3.14 10.76
CA THR A 167 -0.13 2.26 9.61
C THR A 167 0.72 1.04 9.97
N PHE A 168 1.82 1.22 10.70
CA PHE A 168 2.65 0.10 11.18
C PHE A 168 1.92 -0.76 12.20
N GLY A 169 1.12 -0.15 13.08
CA GLY A 169 0.24 -0.88 13.99
C GLY A 169 -0.73 -1.78 13.25
N LEU A 170 -1.39 -1.24 12.20
CA LEU A 170 -2.29 -2.00 11.35
C LEU A 170 -1.56 -3.12 10.58
N ALA A 171 -0.42 -2.82 9.95
CA ALA A 171 0.36 -3.81 9.21
C ALA A 171 0.80 -4.97 10.10
N ARG A 172 1.30 -4.68 11.31
CA ARG A 172 1.66 -5.70 12.28
C ARG A 172 0.43 -6.53 12.70
N ALA A 173 -0.68 -5.89 13.03
CA ALA A 173 -1.92 -6.58 13.39
C ALA A 173 -2.40 -7.48 12.26
N THR A 174 -2.30 -7.07 11.00
CA THR A 174 -2.66 -7.88 9.84
C THR A 174 -1.81 -9.14 9.75
N LEU A 175 -0.48 -9.03 9.88
CA LEU A 175 0.43 -10.18 9.84
C LEU A 175 0.16 -11.17 10.96
N PHE A 176 -0.25 -10.71 12.15
CA PHE A 176 -0.63 -11.60 13.27
C PHE A 176 -2.03 -12.21 13.11
N THR A 177 -2.98 -11.47 12.55
CA THR A 177 -4.35 -11.97 12.38
C THR A 177 -4.44 -13.03 11.28
N TYR A 178 -3.57 -12.95 10.28
CA TYR A 178 -3.52 -13.85 9.13
C TYR A 178 -2.16 -14.55 9.09
N PRO A 179 -1.96 -15.63 9.89
CA PRO A 179 -0.67 -16.31 10.01
C PRO A 179 -0.14 -16.88 8.69
N GLU A 180 -1.01 -17.11 7.71
CA GLU A 180 -0.63 -17.50 6.35
C GLU A 180 0.11 -16.40 5.57
N LEU A 181 0.07 -15.14 6.02
CA LEU A 181 0.83 -14.05 5.43
C LEU A 181 2.29 -13.98 5.92
N ALA A 182 2.53 -14.45 7.14
CA ALA A 182 3.87 -14.54 7.72
C ALA A 182 3.96 -15.87 8.51
N VAL A 183 4.99 -16.65 8.24
CA VAL A 183 5.12 -18.03 8.75
C VAL A 183 5.22 -18.07 10.27
N ASP A 184 5.84 -17.06 10.87
CA ASP A 184 6.09 -16.95 12.31
C ASP A 184 6.26 -15.48 12.75
N PRO A 185 6.26 -15.18 14.06
CA PRO A 185 6.41 -13.83 14.60
C PRO A 185 7.73 -13.15 14.21
N GLU A 186 8.83 -13.89 14.11
CA GLU A 186 10.15 -13.34 13.74
C GLU A 186 10.13 -12.83 12.30
N THR A 187 9.49 -13.57 11.40
CA THR A 187 9.26 -13.15 10.02
C THR A 187 8.39 -11.89 9.95
N ALA A 188 7.31 -11.81 10.72
CA ALA A 188 6.46 -10.63 10.77
C ALA A 188 7.24 -9.39 11.26
N ASP A 189 8.06 -9.55 12.30
CA ASP A 189 8.90 -8.48 12.82
C ASP A 189 9.94 -8.01 11.80
N ALA A 190 10.60 -8.93 11.08
CA ALA A 190 11.54 -8.62 10.01
C ALA A 190 10.90 -7.82 8.86
N ILE A 191 9.67 -8.17 8.45
CA ILE A 191 8.90 -7.42 7.46
C ILE A 191 8.66 -5.99 7.92
N ILE A 192 8.19 -5.80 9.16
CA ILE A 192 7.91 -4.47 9.73
C ILE A 192 9.19 -3.65 9.89
N GLU A 193 10.31 -4.26 10.27
CA GLU A 193 11.60 -3.58 10.38
C GLU A 193 12.10 -3.09 9.01
N SER A 194 12.00 -3.94 7.99
CA SER A 194 12.35 -3.59 6.60
C SER A 194 11.49 -2.40 6.10
N ALA A 195 10.17 -2.48 6.26
CA ALA A 195 9.26 -1.40 5.89
C ALA A 195 9.55 -0.09 6.68
N THR A 196 9.91 -0.19 7.97
CA THR A 196 10.27 0.97 8.80
C THR A 196 11.52 1.68 8.29
N ARG A 197 12.54 0.94 7.87
CA ARG A 197 13.75 1.50 7.28
C ARG A 197 13.44 2.26 6.00
N ARG A 198 12.71 1.64 5.07
CA ARG A 198 12.32 2.26 3.78
C ARG A 198 11.41 3.49 3.98
N TYR A 199 10.51 3.45 4.95
CA TYR A 199 9.69 4.61 5.32
C TYR A 199 10.56 5.83 5.69
N ARG A 200 11.60 5.64 6.51
CA ARG A 200 12.50 6.72 6.90
C ARG A 200 13.23 7.32 5.71
N GLU A 201 13.70 6.49 4.79
CA GLU A 201 14.37 6.92 3.56
C GLU A 201 13.42 7.76 2.68
N ARG A 202 12.17 7.29 2.48
CA ARG A 202 11.17 8.01 1.69
C ARG A 202 10.75 9.36 2.28
N LEU A 203 10.71 9.50 3.60
CA LEU A 203 10.41 10.81 4.18
C LEU A 203 11.45 11.86 3.81
N LEU A 204 12.71 11.47 3.63
CA LEU A 204 13.77 12.38 3.21
C LEU A 204 13.57 12.88 1.77
N GLU A 205 12.94 12.08 0.89
CA GLU A 205 12.63 12.48 -0.49
C GLU A 205 11.67 13.68 -0.56
N VAL A 206 10.88 13.89 0.48
CA VAL A 206 9.94 15.02 0.61
C VAL A 206 10.34 15.96 1.74
N ASN A 207 11.61 15.93 2.18
CA ASN A 207 12.21 16.75 3.23
C ASN A 207 11.49 16.65 4.60
N LEU A 208 10.75 15.58 4.86
CA LEU A 208 10.12 15.35 6.14
C LEU A 208 11.04 14.59 7.09
N LYS A 209 10.88 14.88 8.40
CA LYS A 209 11.70 14.26 9.47
C LYS A 209 10.99 13.00 9.97
N PRO A 210 11.63 11.82 9.90
CA PRO A 210 11.09 10.56 10.38
C PRO A 210 10.90 10.51 11.90
#